data_84b43e0aca6b0d9d25302d262ce10ce2
#
_entry.id   84b43e0aca6b0d9d25302d262ce10ce2
#
_cell.length_a   1.000
_cell.length_b   1.000
_cell.length_c   1.000
_cell.angle_alpha   90.00
_cell.angle_beta   90.00
_cell.angle_gamma   90.00
#
_symmetry.space_group_name_H-M   'P 1'
#
loop_
_entity.id
_entity.type
_entity.pdbx_description
1 polymer ?
#
loop_
_entity_poly.entity_id
_entity_poly.type
_entity_poly.pdbx_seq_one_letter_code
_entity_poly.pdbx_strand_id
1 'polypeptide(L)'
;MGAWAILKKRLIIHRLLEKLIGAGLSISIFFIIILISNRFNLFEFHKLIASPEIWLLFFGYGLMSSIAIDFIKRCLPKSFHGKQIFLYILFGYLIFLILMPTEYALIAGTVGALFSLLFLLGKEKLQPSKWYSWIVFIIPLACIVMIPFNFTSKVGWDEVREDTSVEVEYDYFNGEHLIPIHGEQGERIYFDVKHHFNQGSSYGMSLYDENGNHEDA
;
A
#
# COMPACT_ATOMS: atom_id res chain seq x y z
N MET A 1 -2.95 45.55 -0.18
CA MET A 1 -2.22 44.30 0.23
C MET A 1 -2.94 42.98 -0.04
N GLY A 2 -4.27 42.93 -0.20
CA GLY A 2 -5.02 41.67 -0.32
C GLY A 2 -4.88 40.87 -1.62
N ALA A 3 -4.89 41.51 -2.78
CA ALA A 3 -4.96 40.80 -4.08
C ALA A 3 -3.70 39.96 -4.36
N TRP A 4 -2.52 40.44 -3.99
CA TRP A 4 -1.25 39.71 -4.19
C TRP A 4 -1.15 38.44 -3.33
N ALA A 5 -1.64 38.51 -2.09
CA ALA A 5 -1.68 37.38 -1.19
C ALA A 5 -2.65 36.29 -1.72
N ILE A 6 -3.79 36.67 -2.27
CA ILE A 6 -4.78 35.75 -2.87
C ILE A 6 -4.20 35.06 -4.10
N LEU A 7 -3.52 35.77 -4.99
CA LEU A 7 -2.86 35.18 -6.16
C LEU A 7 -1.78 34.18 -5.78
N LYS A 8 -0.92 34.53 -4.79
CA LYS A 8 0.12 33.64 -4.29
C LYS A 8 -0.47 32.35 -3.68
N LYS A 9 -1.54 32.48 -2.89
CA LYS A 9 -2.25 31.32 -2.30
C LYS A 9 -2.83 30.41 -3.38
N ARG A 10 -3.49 30.95 -4.41
CA ARG A 10 -4.01 30.18 -5.54
C ARG A 10 -2.92 29.41 -6.28
N LEU A 11 -1.76 30.03 -6.51
CA LEU A 11 -0.64 29.40 -7.20
C LEU A 11 -0.06 28.22 -6.38
N ILE A 12 0.04 28.34 -5.06
CA ILE A 12 0.52 27.28 -4.17
C ILE A 12 -0.46 26.11 -4.18
N ILE A 13 -1.76 26.39 -4.04
CA ILE A 13 -2.80 25.37 -4.08
C ILE A 13 -2.78 24.62 -5.42
N HIS A 14 -2.70 25.33 -6.54
CA HIS A 14 -2.64 24.71 -7.86
C HIS A 14 -1.46 23.74 -7.99
N ARG A 15 -0.26 24.15 -7.57
CA ARG A 15 0.93 23.28 -7.59
C ARG A 15 0.82 22.07 -6.67
N LEU A 16 0.14 22.22 -5.53
CA LEU A 16 -0.11 21.08 -4.63
C LEU A 16 -1.09 20.08 -5.26
N LEU A 17 -2.15 20.58 -5.90
CA LEU A 17 -3.12 19.75 -6.62
C LEU A 17 -2.50 18.98 -7.79
N GLU A 18 -1.59 19.58 -8.56
CA GLU A 18 -0.83 18.88 -9.60
C GLU A 18 -0.06 17.69 -9.03
N LYS A 19 0.58 17.87 -7.88
CA LYS A 19 1.33 16.79 -7.20
C LYS A 19 0.40 15.70 -6.66
N LEU A 20 -0.74 16.07 -6.09
CA LEU A 20 -1.76 15.12 -5.63
C LEU A 20 -2.30 14.28 -6.79
N ILE A 21 -2.56 14.88 -7.95
CA ILE A 21 -2.98 14.16 -9.17
C ILE A 21 -1.89 13.19 -9.62
N GLY A 22 -0.61 13.59 -9.56
CA GLY A 22 0.53 12.72 -9.84
C GLY A 22 0.57 11.51 -8.90
N ALA A 23 0.40 11.72 -7.58
CA ALA A 23 0.31 10.66 -6.60
C ALA A 23 -0.89 9.72 -6.86
N GLY A 24 -2.06 10.32 -7.13
CA GLY A 24 -3.30 9.60 -7.45
C GLY A 24 -3.15 8.71 -8.68
N LEU A 25 -2.51 9.18 -9.75
CA LEU A 25 -2.23 8.36 -10.92
C LEU A 25 -1.31 7.18 -10.60
N SER A 26 -0.22 7.43 -9.88
CA SER A 26 0.76 6.40 -9.54
C SER A 26 0.16 5.29 -8.68
N ILE A 27 -0.55 5.64 -7.61
CA ILE A 27 -1.16 4.66 -6.71
C ILE A 27 -2.31 3.89 -7.39
N SER A 28 -3.08 4.54 -8.28
CA SER A 28 -4.14 3.87 -9.04
C SER A 28 -3.58 2.79 -9.96
N ILE A 29 -2.50 3.10 -10.69
CA ILE A 29 -1.83 2.13 -11.55
C ILE A 29 -1.22 1.01 -10.70
N PHE A 30 -0.60 1.35 -9.56
CA PHE A 30 -0.07 0.36 -8.63
C PHE A 30 -1.15 -0.63 -8.17
N PHE A 31 -2.30 -0.14 -7.71
CA PHE A 31 -3.40 -1.00 -7.26
C PHE A 31 -3.95 -1.88 -8.38
N ILE A 32 -4.06 -1.37 -9.61
CA ILE A 32 -4.49 -2.17 -10.76
C ILE A 32 -3.47 -3.30 -11.01
N ILE A 33 -2.18 -3.00 -11.03
CA ILE A 33 -1.13 -4.00 -11.27
C ILE A 33 -1.17 -5.08 -10.20
N ILE A 34 -1.26 -4.71 -8.93
CA ILE A 34 -1.32 -5.67 -7.83
C ILE A 34 -2.58 -6.53 -7.90
N LEU A 35 -3.73 -5.95 -8.19
CA LEU A 35 -4.99 -6.69 -8.31
C LEU A 35 -4.92 -7.73 -9.44
N ILE A 36 -4.35 -7.37 -10.60
CA ILE A 36 -4.15 -8.28 -11.72
C ILE A 36 -3.10 -9.36 -11.37
N SER A 37 -1.98 -8.98 -10.75
CA SER A 37 -0.89 -9.89 -10.37
C SER A 37 -1.36 -10.94 -9.37
N ASN A 38 -2.25 -10.56 -8.44
CA ASN A 38 -2.87 -11.45 -7.47
C ASN A 38 -4.10 -12.19 -8.02
N ARG A 39 -4.31 -12.20 -9.34
CA ARG A 39 -5.43 -12.88 -10.00
C ARG A 39 -6.80 -12.51 -9.40
N PHE A 40 -6.98 -11.23 -9.03
CA PHE A 40 -8.17 -10.70 -8.37
C PHE A 40 -8.48 -11.33 -6.99
N ASN A 41 -7.45 -11.81 -6.29
CA ASN A 41 -7.59 -12.24 -4.90
C ASN A 41 -7.87 -11.00 -4.02
N LEU A 42 -9.15 -10.78 -3.68
CA LEU A 42 -9.58 -9.61 -2.94
C LEU A 42 -9.10 -9.62 -1.48
N PHE A 43 -8.87 -10.79 -0.88
CA PHE A 43 -8.37 -10.88 0.48
C PHE A 43 -6.92 -10.37 0.57
N GLU A 44 -6.01 -10.85 -0.28
CA GLU A 44 -4.63 -10.38 -0.33
C GLU A 44 -4.54 -8.91 -0.75
N PHE A 45 -5.39 -8.50 -1.70
CA PHE A 45 -5.48 -7.11 -2.11
C PHE A 45 -5.95 -6.21 -0.96
N HIS A 46 -6.94 -6.67 -0.17
CA HIS A 46 -7.44 -5.94 0.99
C HIS A 46 -6.37 -5.71 2.05
N LYS A 47 -5.56 -6.74 2.39
CA LYS A 47 -4.42 -6.58 3.31
C LYS A 47 -3.47 -5.46 2.86
N LEU A 48 -3.21 -5.39 1.57
CA LEU A 48 -2.32 -4.36 1.01
C LEU A 48 -2.92 -2.97 1.08
N ILE A 49 -4.21 -2.79 0.70
CA ILE A 49 -4.85 -1.47 0.76
C ILE A 49 -5.11 -0.99 2.19
N ALA A 50 -5.24 -1.90 3.15
CA ALA A 50 -5.37 -1.58 4.57
C ALA A 50 -4.05 -1.13 5.21
N SER A 51 -2.89 -1.44 4.58
CA SER A 51 -1.56 -1.06 5.05
C SER A 51 -1.32 0.46 4.89
N PRO A 52 -1.12 1.22 5.98
CA PRO A 52 -0.89 2.66 5.91
C PRO A 52 0.43 3.02 5.21
N GLU A 53 1.42 2.10 5.18
CA GLU A 53 2.73 2.31 4.58
C GLU A 53 2.61 2.60 3.08
N ILE A 54 1.71 1.92 2.39
CA ILE A 54 1.48 2.13 0.95
C ILE A 54 0.96 3.55 0.69
N TRP A 55 0.01 4.01 1.47
CA TRP A 55 -0.53 5.37 1.35
C TRP A 55 0.52 6.43 1.68
N LEU A 56 1.33 6.20 2.74
CA LEU A 56 2.43 7.08 3.11
C LEU A 56 3.52 7.12 2.04
N LEU A 57 3.80 6.00 1.37
CA LEU A 57 4.78 5.96 0.29
C LEU A 57 4.35 6.84 -0.90
N PHE A 58 3.12 6.72 -1.35
CA PHE A 58 2.65 7.48 -2.52
C PHE A 58 2.28 8.94 -2.20
N PHE A 59 1.49 9.17 -1.17
CA PHE A 59 1.04 10.52 -0.81
C PHE A 59 2.01 11.25 0.11
N GLY A 60 2.68 10.57 1.04
CA GLY A 60 3.67 11.18 1.91
C GLY A 60 5.00 11.41 1.18
N TYR A 61 5.74 10.32 0.95
CA TYR A 61 7.06 10.39 0.33
C TYR A 61 7.02 10.94 -1.10
N GLY A 62 6.05 10.53 -1.92
CA GLY A 62 5.91 11.03 -3.30
C GLY A 62 5.72 12.54 -3.37
N LEU A 63 4.86 13.12 -2.50
CA LEU A 63 4.68 14.57 -2.42
C LEU A 63 5.95 15.29 -1.93
N MET A 64 6.58 14.78 -0.86
CA MET A 64 7.80 15.34 -0.29
C MET A 64 8.95 15.34 -1.30
N SER A 65 9.16 14.21 -2.00
CA SER A 65 10.15 14.07 -3.06
C SER A 65 9.91 15.07 -4.19
N SER A 66 8.65 15.21 -4.64
CA SER A 66 8.31 16.17 -5.69
C SER A 66 8.53 17.63 -5.25
N ILE A 67 8.32 17.96 -3.97
CA ILE A 67 8.64 19.28 -3.42
C ILE A 67 10.16 19.49 -3.38
N ALA A 68 10.91 18.50 -2.91
CA ALA A 68 12.37 18.54 -2.88
C ALA A 68 12.97 18.70 -4.28
N ILE A 69 12.47 17.97 -5.27
CA ILE A 69 12.88 18.09 -6.67
C ILE A 69 12.60 19.52 -7.20
N ASP A 70 11.42 20.09 -6.91
CA ASP A 70 11.09 21.45 -7.33
C ASP A 70 12.02 22.48 -6.65
N PHE A 71 12.46 22.25 -5.42
CA PHE A 71 13.43 23.08 -4.72
C PHE A 71 14.83 22.95 -5.34
N ILE A 72 15.32 21.73 -5.57
CA ILE A 72 16.59 21.44 -6.22
C ILE A 72 16.66 22.12 -7.59
N LYS A 73 15.60 22.03 -8.39
CA LYS A 73 15.51 22.69 -9.71
C LYS A 73 15.66 24.22 -9.64
N ARG A 74 15.24 24.85 -8.55
CA ARG A 74 15.42 26.31 -8.37
C ARG A 74 16.86 26.68 -8.05
N CYS A 75 17.59 25.80 -7.36
CA CYS A 75 18.99 26.01 -6.98
C CYS A 75 19.96 25.66 -8.11
N LEU A 76 19.56 24.84 -9.08
CA LEU A 76 20.41 24.38 -10.18
C LEU A 76 20.36 25.33 -11.40
N PRO A 77 21.46 25.44 -12.16
CA PRO A 77 21.51 26.19 -13.41
C PRO A 77 20.44 25.73 -14.41
N LYS A 78 20.00 26.65 -15.31
CA LYS A 78 18.97 26.37 -16.32
C LYS A 78 19.26 25.14 -17.21
N SER A 79 20.53 24.80 -17.43
CA SER A 79 20.94 23.60 -18.15
C SER A 79 20.49 22.29 -17.52
N PHE A 80 20.19 22.26 -16.22
CA PHE A 80 19.67 21.12 -15.48
C PHE A 80 18.16 20.94 -15.55
N HIS A 81 17.41 21.92 -16.06
CA HIS A 81 15.95 21.85 -16.10
C HIS A 81 15.41 20.71 -16.97
N GLY A 82 16.16 20.26 -18.01
CA GLY A 82 15.81 19.07 -18.80
C GLY A 82 16.06 17.74 -18.11
N LYS A 83 16.74 17.71 -16.95
CA LYS A 83 17.11 16.48 -16.24
C LYS A 83 16.17 16.11 -15.11
N GLN A 84 14.97 16.66 -15.07
CA GLN A 84 14.01 16.34 -13.99
C GLN A 84 13.64 14.85 -13.94
N ILE A 85 13.59 14.16 -15.09
CA ILE A 85 13.36 12.71 -15.16
C ILE A 85 14.41 11.97 -14.31
N PHE A 86 15.68 12.35 -14.43
CA PHE A 86 16.75 11.75 -13.63
C PHE A 86 16.54 11.97 -12.12
N LEU A 87 16.11 13.15 -11.71
CA LEU A 87 15.81 13.41 -10.30
C LEU A 87 14.66 12.54 -9.80
N TYR A 88 13.60 12.37 -10.57
CA TYR A 88 12.50 11.49 -10.20
C TYR A 88 12.95 10.03 -10.08
N ILE A 89 13.77 9.54 -11.01
CA ILE A 89 14.36 8.21 -10.92
C ILE A 89 15.21 8.08 -9.65
N LEU A 90 16.10 9.05 -9.39
CA LEU A 90 16.96 9.05 -8.21
C LEU A 90 16.15 8.99 -6.91
N PHE A 91 15.12 9.82 -6.79
CA PHE A 91 14.26 9.82 -5.61
C PHE A 91 13.41 8.54 -5.52
N GLY A 92 13.02 7.94 -6.66
CA GLY A 92 12.35 6.65 -6.69
C GLY A 92 13.19 5.51 -6.10
N TYR A 93 14.51 5.55 -6.30
CA TYR A 93 15.46 4.60 -5.69
C TYR A 93 15.78 4.92 -4.23
N LEU A 94 15.89 6.21 -3.88
CA LEU A 94 16.45 6.67 -2.62
C LEU A 94 15.74 6.09 -1.39
N ILE A 95 14.42 6.03 -1.39
CA ILE A 95 13.64 5.51 -0.26
C ILE A 95 13.97 4.04 0.01
N PHE A 96 14.09 3.23 -1.04
CA PHE A 96 14.36 1.80 -0.91
C PHE A 96 15.81 1.53 -0.51
N LEU A 97 16.76 2.35 -0.98
CA LEU A 97 18.16 2.29 -0.53
C LEU A 97 18.34 2.60 0.95
N ILE A 98 17.43 3.41 1.53
CA ILE A 98 17.46 3.76 2.96
C ILE A 98 16.76 2.67 3.80
N LEU A 99 15.67 2.09 3.31
CA LEU A 99 14.80 1.22 4.11
C LEU A 99 15.12 -0.27 3.98
N MET A 100 15.81 -0.70 2.91
CA MET A 100 16.02 -2.11 2.59
C MET A 100 17.49 -2.48 2.44
N PRO A 101 17.88 -3.75 2.70
CA PRO A 101 19.19 -4.27 2.31
C PRO A 101 19.44 -4.11 0.81
N THR A 102 20.71 -3.91 0.41
CA THR A 102 21.09 -3.48 -0.94
C THR A 102 20.53 -4.35 -2.06
N GLU A 103 20.46 -5.66 -1.85
CA GLU A 103 19.98 -6.61 -2.88
C GLU A 103 18.49 -6.38 -3.21
N TYR A 104 17.65 -6.25 -2.19
CA TYR A 104 16.22 -5.97 -2.36
C TYR A 104 15.96 -4.52 -2.79
N ALA A 105 16.81 -3.58 -2.34
CA ALA A 105 16.70 -2.17 -2.66
C ALA A 105 16.82 -1.90 -4.16
N LEU A 106 17.62 -2.66 -4.90
CA LEU A 106 17.77 -2.50 -6.36
C LEU A 106 16.47 -2.88 -7.08
N ILE A 107 15.85 -4.00 -6.72
CA ILE A 107 14.61 -4.45 -7.34
C ILE A 107 13.47 -3.49 -6.97
N ALA A 108 13.26 -3.25 -5.69
CA ALA A 108 12.21 -2.34 -5.20
C ALA A 108 12.43 -0.91 -5.71
N GLY A 109 13.68 -0.44 -5.76
CA GLY A 109 14.05 0.87 -6.32
C GLY A 109 13.71 1.01 -7.80
N THR A 110 13.87 -0.06 -8.60
CA THR A 110 13.46 -0.04 -10.00
C THR A 110 11.95 0.16 -10.14
N VAL A 111 11.17 -0.56 -9.34
CA VAL A 111 9.72 -0.36 -9.26
C VAL A 111 9.39 1.06 -8.79
N GLY A 112 10.06 1.55 -7.73
CA GLY A 112 9.91 2.91 -7.24
C GLY A 112 10.23 3.98 -8.29
N ALA A 113 11.28 3.76 -9.10
CA ALA A 113 11.63 4.65 -10.20
C ALA A 113 10.53 4.69 -11.28
N LEU A 114 9.95 3.54 -11.63
CA LEU A 114 8.82 3.50 -12.58
C LEU A 114 7.62 4.28 -12.05
N PHE A 115 7.23 4.09 -10.79
CA PHE A 115 6.12 4.83 -10.19
C PHE A 115 6.42 6.31 -10.01
N SER A 116 7.67 6.71 -9.77
CA SER A 116 8.06 8.12 -9.73
C SER A 116 7.95 8.80 -11.10
N LEU A 117 8.19 8.06 -12.20
CA LEU A 117 7.95 8.55 -13.56
C LEU A 117 6.45 8.67 -13.87
N LEU A 118 5.63 7.72 -13.41
CA LEU A 118 4.16 7.83 -13.51
C LEU A 118 3.64 9.04 -12.72
N PHE A 119 4.20 9.31 -11.54
CA PHE A 119 3.92 10.52 -10.77
C PHE A 119 4.24 11.78 -11.57
N LEU A 120 5.41 11.82 -12.19
CA LEU A 120 5.83 12.95 -13.04
C LEU A 120 4.86 13.13 -14.23
N LEU A 121 4.48 12.04 -14.91
CA LEU A 121 3.51 12.09 -16.02
C LEU A 121 2.15 12.64 -15.55
N GLY A 122 1.65 12.17 -14.41
CA GLY A 122 0.40 12.67 -13.84
C GLY A 122 0.48 14.16 -13.54
N LYS A 123 1.55 14.59 -12.86
CA LYS A 123 1.81 15.99 -12.52
C LYS A 123 1.88 16.89 -13.76
N GLU A 124 2.48 16.43 -14.87
CA GLU A 124 2.71 17.26 -16.06
C GLU A 124 1.56 17.23 -17.06
N LYS A 125 0.90 16.09 -17.21
CA LYS A 125 -0.12 15.89 -18.25
C LYS A 125 -1.54 16.13 -17.77
N LEU A 126 -1.80 15.91 -16.48
CA LEU A 126 -3.14 16.06 -15.90
C LEU A 126 -3.23 17.40 -15.17
N GLN A 127 -4.07 18.29 -15.69
CA GLN A 127 -4.26 19.63 -15.12
C GLN A 127 -5.39 19.63 -14.09
N PRO A 128 -5.20 20.22 -12.88
CA PRO A 128 -6.24 20.29 -11.85
C PRO A 128 -7.52 21.01 -12.29
N SER A 129 -7.42 21.89 -13.28
CA SER A 129 -8.55 22.61 -13.87
C SER A 129 -9.46 21.76 -14.74
N LYS A 130 -9.03 20.56 -15.13
CA LYS A 130 -9.78 19.65 -15.99
C LYS A 130 -10.46 18.57 -15.14
N TRP A 131 -11.77 18.38 -15.34
CA TRP A 131 -12.56 17.41 -14.58
C TRP A 131 -12.04 15.97 -14.71
N TYR A 132 -11.57 15.56 -15.88
CA TYR A 132 -11.03 14.21 -16.11
C TYR A 132 -9.76 13.91 -15.33
N SER A 133 -9.02 14.92 -14.88
CA SER A 133 -7.83 14.73 -14.06
C SER A 133 -8.14 14.16 -12.67
N TRP A 134 -9.40 14.29 -12.22
CA TRP A 134 -9.85 13.76 -10.93
C TRP A 134 -10.25 12.29 -10.98
N ILE A 135 -10.38 11.71 -12.19
CA ILE A 135 -10.66 10.29 -12.40
C ILE A 135 -9.59 9.41 -11.73
N VAL A 136 -8.34 9.89 -11.63
CA VAL A 136 -7.25 9.19 -10.97
C VAL A 136 -7.51 8.87 -9.49
N PHE A 137 -8.47 9.52 -8.86
CA PHE A 137 -8.84 9.27 -7.46
C PHE A 137 -9.97 8.25 -7.30
N ILE A 138 -10.61 7.81 -8.38
CA ILE A 138 -11.73 6.84 -8.30
C ILE A 138 -11.23 5.54 -7.65
N ILE A 139 -10.10 5.00 -8.11
CA ILE A 139 -9.54 3.75 -7.58
C ILE A 139 -9.07 3.90 -6.12
N PRO A 140 -8.24 4.89 -5.75
CA PRO A 140 -7.89 5.11 -4.35
C PRO A 140 -9.11 5.29 -3.44
N LEU A 141 -10.12 6.02 -3.89
CA LEU A 141 -11.35 6.22 -3.12
C LEU A 141 -12.13 4.90 -2.95
N ALA A 142 -12.26 4.11 -4.02
CA ALA A 142 -12.87 2.78 -3.95
C ALA A 142 -12.11 1.87 -2.97
N CYS A 143 -10.77 1.89 -3.01
CA CYS A 143 -9.94 1.14 -2.07
C CYS A 143 -10.17 1.56 -0.61
N ILE A 144 -10.26 2.87 -0.34
CA ILE A 144 -10.57 3.37 1.02
C ILE A 144 -11.94 2.86 1.48
N VAL A 145 -12.95 2.87 0.60
CA VAL A 145 -14.28 2.35 0.91
C VAL A 145 -14.25 0.83 1.17
N MET A 146 -13.32 0.09 0.55
CA MET A 146 -13.17 -1.35 0.75
C MET A 146 -12.51 -1.72 2.08
N ILE A 147 -11.73 -0.85 2.72
CA ILE A 147 -10.97 -1.16 3.95
C ILE A 147 -11.85 -1.76 5.08
N PRO A 148 -13.06 -1.27 5.39
CA PRO A 148 -13.87 -1.83 6.48
C PRO A 148 -14.54 -3.17 6.15
N PHE A 149 -14.44 -3.67 4.91
CA PHE A 149 -15.10 -4.94 4.54
C PHE A 149 -14.18 -6.14 4.75
N ASN A 150 -14.75 -7.25 5.17
CA ASN A 150 -14.03 -8.53 5.27
C ASN A 150 -14.18 -9.32 3.97
N PHE A 151 -13.05 -9.70 3.37
CA PHE A 151 -12.98 -10.46 2.12
C PHE A 151 -12.57 -11.93 2.33
N THR A 152 -12.65 -12.43 3.57
CA THR A 152 -12.44 -13.87 3.84
C THR A 152 -13.49 -14.69 3.12
N SER A 153 -13.05 -15.71 2.38
CA SER A 153 -13.91 -16.65 1.67
C SER A 153 -13.76 -18.04 2.27
N LYS A 154 -14.89 -18.65 2.66
CA LYS A 154 -14.98 -20.00 3.22
C LYS A 154 -16.02 -20.78 2.43
N VAL A 155 -15.63 -21.93 1.89
CA VAL A 155 -16.54 -22.83 1.14
C VAL A 155 -16.43 -24.23 1.75
N GLY A 156 -17.57 -24.88 1.99
CA GLY A 156 -17.62 -26.19 2.63
C GLY A 156 -17.07 -26.19 4.06
N TRP A 157 -17.18 -25.05 4.76
CA TRP A 157 -16.62 -24.90 6.10
C TRP A 157 -17.47 -25.63 7.13
N ASP A 158 -16.90 -26.66 7.75
CA ASP A 158 -17.45 -27.34 8.91
C ASP A 158 -16.45 -27.28 10.06
N GLU A 159 -16.89 -26.80 11.21
CA GLU A 159 -16.05 -26.57 12.37
C GLU A 159 -16.66 -27.25 13.59
N VAL A 160 -15.94 -28.21 14.12
CA VAL A 160 -16.29 -28.92 15.35
C VAL A 160 -15.35 -28.44 16.45
N ARG A 161 -15.92 -27.92 17.52
CA ARG A 161 -15.19 -27.50 18.72
C ARG A 161 -15.49 -28.43 19.87
N GLU A 162 -14.44 -28.94 20.44
CA GLU A 162 -14.47 -29.65 21.73
C GLU A 162 -13.70 -28.81 22.76
N ASP A 163 -13.74 -29.19 24.02
CA ASP A 163 -13.12 -28.42 25.11
C ASP A 163 -11.61 -28.20 24.90
N THR A 164 -10.93 -29.14 24.24
CA THR A 164 -9.47 -29.14 24.07
C THR A 164 -9.03 -29.21 22.61
N SER A 165 -9.96 -29.29 21.66
CA SER A 165 -9.62 -29.42 20.24
C SER A 165 -10.59 -28.63 19.35
N VAL A 166 -10.08 -28.14 18.25
CA VAL A 166 -10.86 -27.55 17.16
C VAL A 166 -10.49 -28.28 15.89
N GLU A 167 -11.47 -28.91 15.27
CA GLU A 167 -11.32 -29.57 13.99
C GLU A 167 -12.09 -28.79 12.93
N VAL A 168 -11.45 -28.51 11.80
CA VAL A 168 -12.04 -27.72 10.71
C VAL A 168 -11.85 -28.48 9.41
N GLU A 169 -12.97 -28.77 8.75
CA GLU A 169 -12.99 -29.30 7.40
C GLU A 169 -13.49 -28.24 6.42
N TYR A 170 -12.88 -28.13 5.25
CA TYR A 170 -13.29 -27.15 4.23
C TYR A 170 -12.85 -27.56 2.82
N ASP A 171 -13.65 -27.17 1.83
CA ASP A 171 -13.32 -27.35 0.42
C ASP A 171 -12.37 -26.26 -0.09
N TYR A 172 -12.62 -25.03 0.35
CA TYR A 172 -11.82 -23.85 -0.02
C TYR A 172 -11.81 -22.82 1.09
N PHE A 173 -10.62 -22.33 1.41
CA PHE A 173 -10.41 -21.24 2.38
C PHE A 173 -9.39 -20.23 1.83
N ASN A 174 -9.77 -18.96 1.84
CA ASN A 174 -8.89 -17.85 1.55
C ASN A 174 -9.19 -16.73 2.54
N GLY A 175 -8.33 -16.55 3.53
CA GLY A 175 -8.59 -15.60 4.60
C GLY A 175 -7.86 -15.90 5.88
N GLU A 176 -8.33 -15.28 6.95
CA GLU A 176 -7.91 -15.53 8.32
C GLU A 176 -9.05 -16.11 9.13
N HIS A 177 -8.73 -17.06 10.00
CA HIS A 177 -9.65 -17.62 10.96
C HIS A 177 -9.03 -17.58 12.35
N LEU A 178 -9.72 -16.87 13.26
CA LEU A 178 -9.28 -16.74 14.64
C LEU A 178 -9.93 -17.82 15.49
N ILE A 179 -9.11 -18.59 16.19
CA ILE A 179 -9.54 -19.59 17.15
C ILE A 179 -9.22 -19.04 18.54
N PRO A 180 -10.25 -18.63 19.32
CA PRO A 180 -10.01 -18.15 20.67
C PRO A 180 -9.59 -19.31 21.56
N ILE A 181 -8.48 -19.13 22.26
CA ILE A 181 -7.94 -20.06 23.25
C ILE A 181 -8.07 -19.41 24.61
N HIS A 182 -8.72 -20.10 25.56
CA HIS A 182 -8.86 -19.61 26.91
C HIS A 182 -7.87 -20.32 27.82
N GLY A 183 -7.14 -19.58 28.63
CA GLY A 183 -6.24 -20.09 29.65
C GLY A 183 -6.24 -19.22 30.88
N GLU A 184 -5.93 -19.77 32.04
CA GLU A 184 -5.80 -19.02 33.28
C GLU A 184 -4.42 -18.34 33.38
N GLN A 185 -4.32 -17.27 34.12
CA GLN A 185 -3.07 -16.52 34.27
C GLN A 185 -1.96 -17.44 34.87
N GLY A 186 -0.87 -17.62 34.11
CA GLY A 186 0.26 -18.46 34.48
C GLY A 186 0.14 -19.93 34.04
N GLU A 187 -0.95 -20.30 33.39
CA GLU A 187 -1.09 -21.59 32.75
C GLU A 187 -0.23 -21.68 31.48
N ARG A 188 0.36 -22.86 31.24
CA ARG A 188 1.08 -23.14 30.00
C ARG A 188 0.15 -23.86 29.04
N ILE A 189 -0.16 -23.24 27.93
CA ILE A 189 -0.99 -23.84 26.88
C ILE A 189 -0.09 -24.48 25.84
N TYR A 190 -0.27 -25.77 25.61
CA TYR A 190 0.39 -26.52 24.53
C TYR A 190 -0.61 -26.74 23.43
N PHE A 191 -0.26 -26.39 22.20
CA PHE A 191 -1.11 -26.66 21.03
C PHE A 191 -0.31 -27.39 19.96
N ASP A 192 -0.96 -28.34 19.30
CA ASP A 192 -0.45 -29.09 18.16
C ASP A 192 -1.40 -28.85 16.99
N VAL A 193 -0.86 -28.45 15.84
CA VAL A 193 -1.66 -28.16 14.64
C VAL A 193 -1.35 -29.20 13.58
N LYS A 194 -2.32 -30.04 13.24
CA LYS A 194 -2.21 -31.05 12.21
C LYS A 194 -2.99 -30.63 10.97
N HIS A 195 -2.30 -30.59 9.85
CA HIS A 195 -2.91 -30.26 8.57
C HIS A 195 -2.91 -31.47 7.64
N HIS A 196 -4.04 -31.72 7.02
CA HIS A 196 -4.18 -32.71 5.96
C HIS A 196 -4.62 -32.00 4.68
N PHE A 197 -3.69 -31.76 3.76
CA PHE A 197 -3.99 -31.11 2.48
C PHE A 197 -3.95 -32.10 1.33
N ASN A 198 -4.91 -31.99 0.43
CA ASN A 198 -4.93 -32.82 -0.78
C ASN A 198 -4.04 -32.25 -1.88
N GLN A 199 -3.73 -30.93 -1.90
CA GLN A 199 -2.79 -30.28 -2.86
C GLN A 199 -2.35 -28.89 -2.37
N GLY A 200 -1.04 -28.58 -2.53
CA GLY A 200 -0.39 -27.29 -2.69
C GLY A 200 -0.91 -26.05 -1.95
N SER A 201 -1.38 -26.18 -0.74
CA SER A 201 -1.87 -25.06 0.07
C SER A 201 -0.73 -24.49 0.91
N SER A 202 -0.65 -23.17 1.01
CA SER A 202 0.21 -22.49 1.97
C SER A 202 -0.64 -22.01 3.16
N TYR A 203 -0.16 -22.24 4.35
CA TYR A 203 -0.76 -21.74 5.58
C TYR A 203 0.31 -21.12 6.48
N GLY A 204 -0.12 -20.24 7.36
CA GLY A 204 0.69 -19.69 8.44
C GLY A 204 -0.15 -19.66 9.70
N MET A 205 0.50 -19.78 10.85
CA MET A 205 -0.13 -19.63 12.16
C MET A 205 0.59 -18.52 12.90
N SER A 206 -0.16 -17.71 13.60
CA SER A 206 0.35 -16.65 14.47
C SER A 206 -0.46 -16.63 15.75
N LEU A 207 0.21 -16.42 16.88
CA LEU A 207 -0.41 -16.22 18.18
C LEU A 207 -0.56 -14.73 18.44
N TYR A 208 -1.69 -14.36 19.01
CA TYR A 208 -1.96 -12.98 19.43
C TYR A 208 -2.49 -12.99 20.86
N ASP A 209 -2.08 -12.00 21.64
CA ASP A 209 -2.68 -11.71 22.93
C ASP A 209 -4.10 -11.10 22.76
N GLU A 210 -4.82 -10.92 23.84
CA GLU A 210 -6.15 -10.28 23.83
C GLU A 210 -6.14 -8.82 23.35
N ASN A 211 -4.98 -8.17 23.29
CA ASN A 211 -4.79 -6.82 22.77
C ASN A 211 -4.38 -6.82 21.27
N GLY A 212 -4.22 -8.00 20.66
CA GLY A 212 -3.81 -8.16 19.28
C GLY A 212 -2.31 -8.02 19.04
N ASN A 213 -1.47 -8.10 20.09
CA ASN A 213 -0.03 -8.12 19.92
C ASN A 213 0.44 -9.53 19.56
N HIS A 214 1.41 -9.61 18.65
CA HIS A 214 2.01 -10.87 18.26
C HIS A 214 2.84 -11.43 19.41
N GLU A 215 2.57 -12.68 19.79
CA GLU A 215 3.42 -13.43 20.73
C GLU A 215 4.30 -14.41 19.96
N ASP A 216 5.60 -14.38 20.25
CA ASP A 216 6.56 -15.36 19.75
C ASP A 216 6.35 -16.69 20.50
N ALA A 217 6.07 -17.76 19.75
CA ALA A 217 5.85 -19.10 20.25
C ALA A 217 7.15 -19.85 20.58
#